data_99af0a88d5a51dc6d78cd0a280d34a45
#
_entry.id   99af0a88d5a51dc6d78cd0a280d34a45
#
_cell.length_a   1.000
_cell.length_b   1.000
_cell.length_c   1.000
_cell.angle_alpha   90.00
_cell.angle_beta   90.00
_cell.angle_gamma   90.00
#
_symmetry.space_group_name_H-M   'P 1'
#
loop_
_entity.id
_entity.type
_entity.pdbx_description
1 polymer ?
#
loop_
_entity_poly.entity_id
_entity_poly.type
_entity_poly.pdbx_seq_one_letter_code
_entity_poly.pdbx_strand_id
1 'polypeptide(L)'
;MKKKYFNIDEIYKLTGEKKHTIRFWEERIDSLIVLRTNTGHRLYNYDNLLKIKKIQFLISDKKLTLDGINKYLETKGDKGNFSRKISLELKIILDKLKSPTSVPK
;
A
#
# COMPACT_ATOMS: atom_id res chain seq x y z
N MET A 1 -1.23 16.02 -11.62
CA MET A 1 -2.27 15.81 -10.62
C MET A 1 -2.12 14.49 -9.92
N LYS A 2 -2.29 14.49 -8.64
CA LYS A 2 -2.14 13.27 -7.87
C LYS A 2 -3.36 12.39 -7.98
N LYS A 3 -3.11 11.11 -8.08
CA LYS A 3 -4.18 10.14 -8.06
C LYS A 3 -4.62 9.89 -6.64
N LYS A 4 -5.92 9.96 -6.39
CA LYS A 4 -6.45 9.75 -5.06
C LYS A 4 -6.66 8.29 -4.70
N TYR A 5 -7.02 7.49 -5.69
CA TYR A 5 -7.34 6.09 -5.44
C TYR A 5 -6.72 5.21 -6.51
N PHE A 6 -6.45 3.99 -6.11
CA PHE A 6 -5.87 2.98 -6.99
C PHE A 6 -6.77 1.75 -6.98
N ASN A 7 -6.82 1.05 -8.10
CA ASN A 7 -7.50 -0.24 -8.11
C ASN A 7 -6.48 -1.32 -7.74
N ILE A 8 -6.97 -2.56 -7.62
CA ILE A 8 -6.10 -3.66 -7.19
C ILE A 8 -4.97 -3.92 -8.19
N ASP A 9 -5.22 -3.73 -9.47
CA ASP A 9 -4.20 -3.93 -10.49
C ASP A 9 -3.06 -2.93 -10.31
N GLU A 10 -3.40 -1.69 -10.01
CA GLU A 10 -2.40 -0.66 -9.81
C GLU A 10 -1.60 -0.93 -8.54
N ILE A 11 -2.26 -1.39 -7.48
CA ILE A 11 -1.56 -1.74 -6.25
C ILE A 11 -0.59 -2.89 -6.52
N TYR A 12 -1.04 -3.89 -7.28
CA TYR A 12 -0.17 -4.99 -7.66
C TYR A 12 1.08 -4.46 -8.38
N LYS A 13 0.90 -3.55 -9.32
CA LYS A 13 2.02 -3.01 -10.08
C LYS A 13 2.97 -2.19 -9.21
N LEU A 14 2.41 -1.44 -8.28
CA LEU A 14 3.23 -0.57 -7.44
C LEU A 14 3.97 -1.33 -6.35
N THR A 15 3.41 -2.43 -5.86
CA THR A 15 3.99 -3.15 -4.73
C THR A 15 4.65 -4.46 -5.14
N GLY A 16 4.26 -5.00 -6.28
CA GLY A 16 4.73 -6.32 -6.67
C GLY A 16 4.06 -7.45 -5.94
N GLU A 17 3.10 -7.15 -5.09
CA GLU A 17 2.45 -8.16 -4.28
C GLU A 17 1.23 -8.71 -5.00
N LYS A 18 1.03 -10.02 -4.94
CA LYS A 18 -0.08 -10.66 -5.64
C LYS A 18 -1.43 -10.17 -5.11
N LYS A 19 -2.40 -10.08 -6.01
CA LYS A 19 -3.71 -9.56 -5.66
C LYS A 19 -4.37 -10.32 -4.53
N HIS A 20 -4.33 -11.65 -4.58
CA HIS A 20 -4.98 -12.43 -3.53
C HIS A 20 -4.28 -12.24 -2.18
N THR A 21 -2.99 -11.98 -2.19
CA THR A 21 -2.26 -11.71 -0.96
C THR A 21 -2.69 -10.37 -0.37
N ILE A 22 -2.86 -9.37 -1.24
CA ILE A 22 -3.31 -8.06 -0.78
C ILE A 22 -4.70 -8.16 -0.15
N ARG A 23 -5.60 -8.91 -0.79
CA ARG A 23 -6.94 -9.12 -0.25
C ARG A 23 -6.92 -9.85 1.08
N PHE A 24 -6.02 -10.83 1.19
CA PHE A 24 -5.85 -11.58 2.44
C PHE A 24 -5.40 -10.65 3.56
N TRP A 25 -4.45 -9.76 3.27
CA TRP A 25 -3.99 -8.79 4.25
C TRP A 25 -5.10 -7.84 4.66
N GLU A 26 -5.91 -7.45 3.69
CA GLU A 26 -7.04 -6.57 4.00
C GLU A 26 -7.95 -7.19 5.05
N GLU A 27 -8.14 -8.49 4.98
CA GLU A 27 -8.99 -9.20 5.94
C GLU A 27 -8.33 -9.37 7.29
N ARG A 28 -7.02 -9.50 7.32
CA ARG A 28 -6.30 -9.82 8.55
C ARG A 28 -5.68 -8.62 9.25
N ILE A 29 -5.37 -7.59 8.51
CA ILE A 29 -4.72 -6.40 9.08
C ILE A 29 -5.78 -5.37 9.41
N ASP A 30 -6.01 -5.15 10.70
CA ASP A 30 -7.11 -4.31 11.15
C ASP A 30 -7.03 -2.87 10.67
N SER A 31 -5.82 -2.34 10.59
CA SER A 31 -5.64 -0.94 10.20
C SER A 31 -5.67 -0.72 8.70
N LEU A 32 -5.72 -1.78 7.92
CA LEU A 32 -5.77 -1.66 6.46
C LEU A 32 -7.23 -1.61 6.03
N ILE A 33 -7.77 -0.42 6.02
CA ILE A 33 -9.19 -0.21 5.71
C ILE A 33 -9.31 0.29 4.29
N VAL A 34 -10.00 -0.50 3.47
CA VAL A 34 -10.11 -0.24 2.03
C VAL A 34 -11.56 0.08 1.69
N LEU A 35 -11.75 1.14 0.93
CA LEU A 35 -13.08 1.53 0.49
C LEU A 35 -13.53 0.65 -0.66
N ARG A 36 -14.84 0.62 -0.87
CA ARG A 36 -15.42 -0.10 -1.99
C ARG A 36 -16.41 0.79 -2.72
N THR A 37 -16.50 0.60 -4.03
CA THR A 37 -17.51 1.30 -4.81
C THR A 37 -18.85 0.62 -4.61
N ASN A 38 -19.90 1.22 -5.17
CA ASN A 38 -21.22 0.62 -5.12
C ASN A 38 -21.28 -0.73 -5.80
N THR A 39 -20.40 -0.95 -6.77
CA THR A 39 -20.35 -2.23 -7.47
C THR A 39 -19.41 -3.22 -6.81
N GLY A 40 -18.84 -2.86 -5.66
CA GLY A 40 -18.02 -3.79 -4.90
C GLY A 40 -16.55 -3.77 -5.25
N HIS A 41 -16.11 -2.87 -6.09
CA HIS A 41 -14.70 -2.78 -6.43
C HIS A 41 -13.93 -2.07 -5.34
N ARG A 42 -12.72 -2.56 -5.08
CA ARG A 42 -11.86 -1.98 -4.04
C ARG A 42 -11.22 -0.68 -4.52
N LEU A 43 -11.16 0.30 -3.63
CA LEU A 43 -10.47 1.55 -3.89
C LEU A 43 -9.43 1.74 -2.80
N TYR A 44 -8.17 1.74 -3.21
CA TYR A 44 -7.04 1.89 -2.29
C TYR A 44 -6.55 3.33 -2.34
N ASN A 45 -6.45 3.98 -1.19
CA ASN A 45 -5.91 5.33 -1.16
C ASN A 45 -4.40 5.26 -0.93
N TYR A 46 -3.78 6.43 -0.86
CA TYR A 46 -2.33 6.49 -0.68
C TYR A 46 -1.89 5.86 0.63
N ASP A 47 -2.68 6.08 1.69
CA ASP A 47 -2.40 5.47 3.00
C ASP A 47 -2.41 3.96 2.92
N ASN A 48 -3.37 3.40 2.19
CA ASN A 48 -3.43 1.96 2.00
C ASN A 48 -2.17 1.45 1.30
N LEU A 49 -1.72 2.19 0.29
CA LEU A 49 -0.52 1.82 -0.44
C LEU A 49 0.69 1.81 0.49
N LEU A 50 0.83 2.85 1.31
CA LEU A 50 1.93 2.92 2.27
C LEU A 50 1.87 1.76 3.25
N LYS A 51 0.70 1.43 3.74
CA LYS A 51 0.55 0.34 4.69
C LYS A 51 0.90 -1.00 4.06
N ILE A 52 0.50 -1.21 2.83
CA ILE A 52 0.85 -2.45 2.14
C ILE A 52 2.36 -2.58 1.99
N LYS A 53 3.03 -1.49 1.62
CA LYS A 53 4.49 -1.51 1.53
C LYS A 53 5.12 -1.80 2.89
N LYS A 54 4.56 -1.23 3.93
CA LYS A 54 5.06 -1.45 5.28
C LYS A 54 4.87 -2.91 5.70
N ILE A 55 3.72 -3.48 5.38
CA ILE A 55 3.46 -4.88 5.69
C ILE A 55 4.47 -5.78 4.98
N GLN A 56 4.76 -5.47 3.72
CA GLN A 56 5.76 -6.22 2.98
C GLN A 56 7.11 -6.20 3.68
N PHE A 57 7.51 -5.02 4.12
CA PHE A 57 8.77 -4.86 4.83
C PHE A 57 8.79 -5.66 6.13
N LEU A 58 7.71 -5.56 6.90
CA LEU A 58 7.65 -6.24 8.19
C LEU A 58 7.70 -7.75 8.04
N ILE A 59 7.11 -8.27 6.98
CA ILE A 59 7.14 -9.69 6.74
C ILE A 59 8.52 -10.14 6.24
N SER A 60 9.08 -9.43 5.27
CA SER A 60 10.32 -9.88 4.64
C SER A 60 11.54 -9.58 5.49
N ASP A 61 11.61 -8.39 6.09
CA ASP A 61 12.80 -7.99 6.85
C ASP A 61 12.70 -8.34 8.33
N LYS A 62 11.54 -8.16 8.92
CA LYS A 62 11.36 -8.41 10.35
C LYS A 62 10.76 -9.76 10.66
N LYS A 63 10.30 -10.48 9.64
CA LYS A 63 9.76 -11.82 9.79
C LYS A 63 8.57 -11.89 10.73
N LEU A 64 7.77 -10.83 10.78
CA LEU A 64 6.61 -10.80 11.65
C LEU A 64 5.45 -11.60 11.07
N THR A 65 4.63 -12.15 11.95
CA THR A 65 3.36 -12.74 11.55
C THR A 65 2.34 -11.61 11.37
N LEU A 66 1.18 -11.94 10.80
CA LEU A 66 0.14 -10.94 10.64
C LEU A 66 -0.35 -10.42 11.98
N ASP A 67 -0.45 -11.31 12.99
CA ASP A 67 -0.81 -10.87 14.34
C ASP A 67 0.24 -9.91 14.90
N GLY A 68 1.51 -10.23 14.67
CA GLY A 68 2.59 -9.37 15.10
C GLY A 68 2.54 -8.02 14.41
N ILE A 69 2.17 -8.03 13.14
CA ILE A 69 2.06 -6.78 12.38
C ILE A 69 0.93 -5.92 12.94
N ASN A 70 -0.21 -6.52 13.26
CA ASN A 70 -1.30 -5.77 13.86
C ASN A 70 -0.85 -5.09 15.13
N LYS A 71 -0.14 -5.81 15.99
CA LYS A 71 0.36 -5.24 17.22
C LYS A 71 1.37 -4.13 16.95
N TYR A 72 2.25 -4.35 16.00
CA TYR A 72 3.25 -3.36 15.66
C TYR A 72 2.59 -2.07 15.18
N LEU A 73 1.61 -2.18 14.31
CA LEU A 73 0.94 -1.01 13.76
C LEU A 73 0.14 -0.25 14.83
N GLU A 74 -0.42 -0.98 15.78
CA GLU A 74 -1.14 -0.35 16.88
C GLU A 74 -0.23 0.47 17.78
N THR A 75 0.95 -0.08 18.08
CA THR A 75 1.84 0.56 19.03
C THR A 75 2.77 1.59 18.40
N LYS A 76 3.27 1.28 17.21
CA LYS A 76 4.24 2.17 16.55
C LYS A 76 3.58 3.12 15.57
N GLY A 77 2.50 2.69 14.97
CA GLY A 77 1.86 3.51 13.97
C GLY A 77 2.74 3.73 12.77
N ASP A 78 2.60 4.90 12.17
CA ASP A 78 3.36 5.25 10.98
C ASP A 78 4.41 6.29 11.24
N LYS A 79 4.87 6.37 12.45
CA LYS A 79 5.84 7.39 12.82
C LYS A 79 7.25 6.95 12.45
N GLY A 80 8.09 7.95 12.29
CA GLY A 80 9.49 7.70 12.15
C GLY A 80 9.99 7.66 10.74
N ASN A 81 11.25 7.30 10.61
CA ASN A 81 11.94 7.38 9.34
C ASN A 81 11.44 6.37 8.32
N PHE A 82 10.88 5.26 8.78
CA PHE A 82 10.43 4.25 7.86
C PHE A 82 9.33 4.78 6.94
N SER A 83 8.32 5.39 7.51
CA SER A 83 7.22 5.94 6.71
C SER A 83 7.71 6.97 5.71
N ARG A 84 8.61 7.82 6.16
CA ARG A 84 9.14 8.85 5.27
C ARG A 84 9.89 8.25 4.09
N LYS A 85 10.69 7.24 4.36
CA LYS A 85 11.46 6.58 3.32
C LYS A 85 10.54 5.90 2.30
N ILE A 86 9.54 5.23 2.79
CA ILE A 86 8.58 4.56 1.91
C ILE A 86 7.83 5.59 1.06
N SER A 87 7.48 6.71 1.65
CA SER A 87 6.80 7.76 0.93
C SER A 87 7.62 8.26 -0.26
N LEU A 88 8.90 8.44 -0.05
CA LEU A 88 9.78 8.90 -1.13
C LEU A 88 9.87 7.88 -2.25
N GLU A 89 10.01 6.61 -1.90
CA GLU A 89 10.06 5.55 -2.90
C GLU A 89 8.78 5.51 -3.73
N LEU A 90 7.66 5.61 -3.07
CA LEU A 90 6.38 5.57 -3.76
C LEU A 90 6.18 6.78 -4.65
N LYS A 91 6.68 7.92 -4.21
CA LYS A 91 6.59 9.12 -5.02
C LYS A 91 7.33 8.93 -6.33
N ILE A 92 8.51 8.36 -6.28
CA ILE A 92 9.29 8.11 -7.48
C ILE A 92 8.56 7.13 -8.40
N ILE A 93 8.00 6.08 -7.84
CA ILE A 93 7.27 5.09 -8.61
C ILE A 93 6.06 5.72 -9.28
N LEU A 94 5.32 6.52 -8.52
CA LEU A 94 4.14 7.17 -9.06
C LEU A 94 4.50 8.13 -10.19
N ASP A 95 5.59 8.84 -10.04
CA ASP A 95 6.07 9.74 -11.10
C ASP A 95 6.37 8.97 -12.36
N LYS A 96 7.01 7.82 -12.21
CA LYS A 96 7.31 6.99 -13.37
C LYS A 96 6.06 6.50 -14.06
N LEU A 97 5.06 6.15 -13.30
CA LEU A 97 3.81 5.69 -13.87
C LEU A 97 3.09 6.79 -14.61
N LYS A 98 3.23 8.00 -14.12
CA LYS A 98 2.58 9.14 -14.77
C LYS A 98 3.28 9.58 -16.03
N SER A 99 4.58 9.43 -16.05
CA SER A 99 5.37 9.91 -17.19
C SER A 99 4.86 9.46 -18.54
N PRO A 100 4.63 8.17 -18.74
CA PRO A 100 4.21 7.71 -20.06
C PRO A 100 2.87 8.28 -20.46
N THR A 101 2.04 8.55 -19.49
CA THR A 101 0.72 9.06 -19.81
C THR A 101 0.71 10.56 -19.96
N SER A 102 1.64 11.20 -19.30
CA SER A 102 1.65 12.65 -19.35
C SER A 102 2.43 13.19 -20.53
N VAL A 103 3.20 12.39 -21.11
CA VAL A 103 4.05 12.88 -22.10
C VAL A 103 3.53 12.96 -23.43
N PRO A 104 3.55 12.96 -23.56
CA PRO A 104 3.34 12.91 -24.42
C PRO A 104 3.06 13.67 -24.72
N LYS A 105 3.42 13.49 -24.20
CA LYS A 105 3.25 13.82 -24.34
C LYS A 105 3.35 14.03 -24.55
#